data_4d2c589a1a1f539cbd5281a9b671d8d8
#
_entry.id   4d2c589a1a1f539cbd5281a9b671d8d8
#
_cell.length_a   1.000
_cell.length_b   1.000
_cell.length_c   1.000
_cell.angle_alpha   90.00
_cell.angle_beta   90.00
_cell.angle_gamma   90.00
#
_symmetry.space_group_name_H-M   'P 1'
#
loop_
_entity.id
_entity.type
_entity.pdbx_description
1 polymer ?
#
loop_
_entity_poly.entity_id
_entity_poly.type
_entity_poly.pdbx_seq_one_letter_code
_entity_poly.pdbx_strand_id
1 'polypeptide(L)'
;MNANEKLLAFLNQNIGKKFSEGNPNPITTWLDGTLLAAEQGSITAEFVVRPDQLNHAGVMHGGIITTILDEMMGITLITYEIEHLYVTINLHADFLFGAKEGEKLKAISQVYRVGKKIANVEAKLFNENGQLIAKATSNLAATGVKVSQ
;
A
#
# COMPACT_ATOMS: atom_id res chain seq x y z
N MET A 1 -26.02 1.78 2.14
CA MET A 1 -24.56 1.65 2.31
C MET A 1 -23.95 3.04 2.44
N ASN A 2 -23.16 3.25 3.48
CA ASN A 2 -22.32 4.45 3.57
C ASN A 2 -21.14 4.39 2.57
N ALA A 3 -20.38 5.49 2.43
CA ALA A 3 -19.28 5.57 1.47
C ALA A 3 -18.21 4.50 1.72
N ASN A 4 -17.93 4.22 2.98
CA ASN A 4 -16.95 3.22 3.40
C ASN A 4 -17.37 1.79 3.02
N GLU A 5 -18.64 1.45 3.24
CA GLU A 5 -19.18 0.14 2.85
C GLU A 5 -19.13 -0.05 1.33
N LYS A 6 -19.41 1.00 0.56
CA LYS A 6 -19.31 0.97 -0.91
C LYS A 6 -17.87 0.75 -1.37
N LEU A 7 -16.91 1.43 -0.75
CA LEU A 7 -15.49 1.26 -1.09
C LEU A 7 -14.99 -0.14 -0.74
N LEU A 8 -15.31 -0.65 0.46
CA LEU A 8 -14.93 -2.01 0.85
C LEU A 8 -15.58 -3.05 -0.07
N ALA A 9 -16.85 -2.86 -0.44
CA ALA A 9 -17.52 -3.73 -1.41
C ALA A 9 -16.81 -3.70 -2.77
N PHE A 10 -16.43 -2.51 -3.25
CA PHE A 10 -15.64 -2.36 -4.48
C PHE A 10 -14.28 -3.06 -4.39
N LEU A 11 -13.55 -2.87 -3.32
CA LEU A 11 -12.26 -3.55 -3.11
C LEU A 11 -12.43 -5.07 -3.08
N ASN A 12 -13.42 -5.57 -2.36
CA ASN A 12 -13.67 -7.01 -2.30
C ASN A 12 -14.07 -7.63 -3.65
N GLN A 13 -14.80 -6.89 -4.49
CA GLN A 13 -15.12 -7.33 -5.86
C GLN A 13 -13.88 -7.38 -6.77
N ASN A 14 -12.80 -6.68 -6.40
CA ASN A 14 -11.56 -6.61 -7.17
C ASN A 14 -10.43 -7.49 -6.60
N ILE A 15 -10.70 -8.33 -5.61
CA ILE A 15 -9.74 -9.31 -5.12
C ILE A 15 -9.33 -10.25 -6.27
N GLY A 16 -8.02 -10.47 -6.39
CA GLY A 16 -7.42 -11.26 -7.46
C GLY A 16 -7.12 -10.47 -8.75
N LYS A 17 -7.53 -9.21 -8.83
CA LYS A 17 -7.25 -8.34 -9.97
C LYS A 17 -6.03 -7.47 -9.72
N LYS A 18 -5.35 -7.10 -10.81
CA LYS A 18 -4.23 -6.17 -10.77
C LYS A 18 -4.71 -4.73 -10.60
N PHE A 19 -3.90 -3.92 -9.95
CA PHE A 19 -4.19 -2.49 -9.75
C PHE A 19 -4.30 -1.70 -11.06
N SER A 20 -3.62 -2.14 -12.14
CA SER A 20 -3.75 -1.53 -13.46
C SER A 20 -5.16 -1.67 -14.07
N GLU A 21 -5.97 -2.59 -13.57
CA GLU A 21 -7.33 -2.82 -14.05
C GLU A 21 -8.31 -1.82 -13.43
N GLY A 22 -8.45 -0.67 -14.08
CA GLY A 22 -9.45 0.34 -13.71
C GLY A 22 -9.04 1.33 -12.62
N ASN A 23 -7.77 1.39 -12.24
CA ASN A 23 -7.26 2.35 -11.27
C ASN A 23 -6.71 3.59 -11.98
N PRO A 24 -7.20 4.81 -11.67
CA PRO A 24 -6.71 6.04 -12.28
C PRO A 24 -5.40 6.56 -11.68
N ASN A 25 -4.92 6.00 -10.55
CA ASN A 25 -3.70 6.45 -9.89
C ASN A 25 -2.46 5.95 -10.65
N PRO A 26 -1.62 6.85 -11.21
CA PRO A 26 -0.45 6.44 -12.03
C PRO A 26 0.56 5.58 -11.27
N ILE A 27 0.88 5.90 -10.03
CA ILE A 27 1.86 5.13 -9.24
C ILE A 27 1.32 3.74 -8.89
N THR A 28 0.09 3.66 -8.45
CA THR A 28 -0.54 2.36 -8.14
C THR A 28 -0.59 1.47 -9.37
N THR A 29 -0.92 2.06 -10.52
CA THR A 29 -0.94 1.36 -11.82
C THR A 29 0.45 0.90 -12.23
N TRP A 30 1.47 1.74 -12.05
CA TRP A 30 2.85 1.37 -12.40
C TRP A 30 3.41 0.27 -11.51
N LEU A 31 3.13 0.31 -10.22
CA LEU A 31 3.52 -0.75 -9.29
C LEU A 31 2.81 -2.08 -9.61
N ASP A 32 1.60 -2.00 -10.06
CA ASP A 32 0.78 -3.10 -10.60
C ASP A 32 0.67 -4.33 -9.70
N GLY A 33 0.40 -4.09 -8.43
CA GLY A 33 0.14 -5.16 -7.47
C GLY A 33 -1.19 -5.85 -7.74
N THR A 34 -1.37 -7.02 -7.15
CA THR A 34 -2.62 -7.77 -7.15
C THR A 34 -3.25 -7.68 -5.76
N LEU A 35 -4.50 -7.22 -5.69
CA LEU A 35 -5.22 -7.16 -4.41
C LEU A 35 -5.57 -8.56 -3.93
N LEU A 36 -5.16 -8.92 -2.71
CA LEU A 36 -5.43 -10.24 -2.13
C LEU A 36 -6.52 -10.22 -1.05
N ALA A 37 -6.58 -9.16 -0.25
CA ALA A 37 -7.57 -9.01 0.82
C ALA A 37 -7.78 -7.53 1.14
N ALA A 38 -9.00 -7.20 1.55
CA ALA A 38 -9.34 -5.86 2.00
C ALA A 38 -10.40 -5.92 3.11
N GLU A 39 -10.09 -5.25 4.20
CA GLU A 39 -11.02 -4.98 5.30
C GLU A 39 -10.79 -3.58 5.84
N GLN A 40 -11.67 -3.07 6.66
CA GLN A 40 -11.47 -1.76 7.25
C GLN A 40 -10.18 -1.74 8.09
N GLY A 41 -9.26 -0.87 7.72
CA GLY A 41 -7.99 -0.70 8.40
C GLY A 41 -6.89 -1.67 7.99
N SER A 42 -7.14 -2.59 7.04
CA SER A 42 -6.10 -3.50 6.56
C SER A 42 -6.29 -3.88 5.10
N ILE A 43 -5.20 -3.83 4.34
CA ILE A 43 -5.15 -4.29 2.94
C ILE A 43 -3.94 -5.19 2.76
N THR A 44 -4.11 -6.24 1.98
CA THR A 44 -3.04 -7.14 1.54
C THR A 44 -2.97 -7.16 0.03
N ALA A 45 -1.78 -6.99 -0.52
CA ALA A 45 -1.53 -7.08 -1.96
C ALA A 45 -0.23 -7.82 -2.25
N GLU A 46 -0.13 -8.38 -3.45
CA GLU A 46 1.06 -9.07 -3.93
C GLU A 46 1.71 -8.26 -5.05
N PHE A 47 3.03 -8.18 -5.02
CA PHE A 47 3.85 -7.52 -6.02
C PHE A 47 4.92 -8.48 -6.53
N VAL A 48 5.16 -8.48 -7.84
CA VAL A 48 6.25 -9.25 -8.45
C VAL A 48 7.41 -8.30 -8.72
N VAL A 49 8.62 -8.67 -8.31
CA VAL A 49 9.82 -7.86 -8.55
C VAL A 49 10.15 -7.88 -10.05
N ARG A 50 10.16 -6.70 -10.68
CA ARG A 50 10.43 -6.53 -12.10
C ARG A 50 11.86 -6.04 -12.35
N PRO A 51 12.42 -6.29 -13.57
CA PRO A 51 13.76 -5.82 -13.93
C PRO A 51 13.97 -4.31 -13.79
N ASP A 52 12.92 -3.50 -14.09
CA ASP A 52 12.97 -2.04 -14.02
C ASP A 52 12.95 -1.49 -12.58
N GLN A 53 12.90 -2.36 -11.59
CA GLN A 53 12.86 -2.03 -10.16
C GLN A 53 14.16 -2.36 -9.42
N LEU A 54 15.16 -2.91 -10.11
CA LEU A 54 16.39 -3.40 -9.49
C LEU A 54 17.43 -2.27 -9.30
N ASN A 55 18.21 -2.42 -8.23
CA ASN A 55 19.40 -1.60 -7.98
C ASN A 55 20.67 -2.27 -8.57
N HIS A 56 21.84 -1.67 -8.35
CA HIS A 56 23.13 -2.21 -8.82
C HIS A 56 23.48 -3.59 -8.26
N ALA A 57 22.94 -3.96 -7.11
CA ALA A 57 23.16 -5.27 -6.50
C ALA A 57 22.23 -6.36 -7.06
N GLY A 58 21.32 -6.01 -7.97
CA GLY A 58 20.37 -6.96 -8.57
C GLY A 58 19.20 -7.31 -7.67
N VAL A 59 18.89 -6.48 -6.69
CA VAL A 59 17.70 -6.62 -5.82
C VAL A 59 16.82 -5.39 -5.95
N MET A 60 15.54 -5.52 -5.58
CA MET A 60 14.58 -4.41 -5.63
C MET A 60 15.13 -3.18 -4.91
N HIS A 61 15.13 -2.05 -5.59
CA HIS A 61 15.63 -0.79 -5.06
C HIS A 61 14.81 -0.37 -3.83
N GLY A 62 15.49 0.07 -2.77
CA GLY A 62 14.85 0.49 -1.53
C GLY A 62 13.81 1.61 -1.72
N GLY A 63 14.03 2.51 -2.67
CA GLY A 63 13.04 3.52 -3.04
C GLY A 63 11.75 2.93 -3.61
N ILE A 64 11.82 1.83 -4.35
CA ILE A 64 10.64 1.13 -4.87
C ILE A 64 9.92 0.39 -3.74
N ILE A 65 10.65 -0.27 -2.85
CA ILE A 65 10.08 -0.87 -1.64
C ILE A 65 9.33 0.19 -0.82
N THR A 66 9.95 1.35 -0.62
CA THR A 66 9.33 2.48 0.09
C THR A 66 8.06 2.95 -0.61
N THR A 67 8.07 3.03 -1.95
CA THR A 67 6.89 3.41 -2.74
C THR A 67 5.76 2.41 -2.56
N ILE A 68 6.04 1.11 -2.60
CA ILE A 68 5.05 0.06 -2.34
C ILE A 68 4.42 0.25 -0.95
N LEU A 69 5.26 0.41 0.07
CA LEU A 69 4.79 0.54 1.45
C LEU A 69 3.98 1.83 1.64
N ASP A 70 4.42 2.95 1.06
CA ASP A 70 3.72 4.23 1.13
C ASP A 70 2.34 4.16 0.44
N GLU A 71 2.27 3.61 -0.77
CA GLU A 71 1.00 3.41 -1.49
C GLU A 71 0.04 2.51 -0.72
N MET A 72 0.54 1.40 -0.19
CA MET A 72 -0.28 0.49 0.62
C MET A 72 -0.87 1.18 1.85
N MET A 73 -0.08 2.00 2.53
CA MET A 73 -0.55 2.76 3.70
C MET A 73 -1.62 3.78 3.32
N GLY A 74 -1.43 4.50 2.21
CA GLY A 74 -2.41 5.47 1.71
C GLY A 74 -3.74 4.81 1.31
N ILE A 75 -3.69 3.72 0.58
CA ILE A 75 -4.89 2.97 0.16
C ILE A 75 -5.63 2.40 1.38
N THR A 76 -4.89 1.87 2.36
CA THR A 76 -5.50 1.31 3.57
C THR A 76 -6.26 2.37 4.36
N LEU A 77 -5.74 3.59 4.40
CA LEU A 77 -6.41 4.68 5.12
C LEU A 77 -7.75 5.05 4.50
N ILE A 78 -7.90 4.92 3.17
CA ILE A 78 -9.17 5.19 2.47
C ILE A 78 -10.27 4.18 2.86
N THR A 79 -9.92 3.03 3.44
CA THR A 79 -10.90 2.06 3.94
C THR A 79 -11.69 2.58 5.15
N TYR A 80 -11.26 3.67 5.76
CA TYR A 80 -12.05 4.40 6.74
C TYR A 80 -12.93 5.44 6.06
N GLU A 81 -13.99 5.85 6.73
CA GLU A 81 -14.84 6.94 6.27
C GLU A 81 -14.14 8.28 6.52
N ILE A 82 -13.19 8.60 5.63
CA ILE A 82 -12.45 9.86 5.68
C ILE A 82 -13.07 10.88 4.71
N GLU A 83 -13.24 12.11 5.18
CA GLU A 83 -13.79 13.20 4.38
C GLU A 83 -12.77 13.77 3.40
N HIS A 84 -11.51 13.83 3.82
CA HIS A 84 -10.42 14.44 3.06
C HIS A 84 -9.29 13.44 2.82
N LEU A 85 -8.58 13.61 1.72
CA LEU A 85 -7.36 12.86 1.45
C LEU A 85 -6.29 13.20 2.48
N TYR A 86 -5.55 12.20 2.88
CA TYR A 86 -4.36 12.32 3.73
C TYR A 86 -3.10 12.22 2.88
N VAL A 87 -2.09 12.98 3.24
CA VAL A 87 -0.76 12.93 2.62
C VAL A 87 0.28 12.56 3.66
N THR A 88 1.30 11.83 3.25
CA THR A 88 2.41 11.42 4.10
C THR A 88 3.19 12.62 4.58
N ILE A 89 3.33 12.79 5.91
CA ILE A 89 4.22 13.79 6.52
C ILE A 89 5.60 13.24 6.79
N ASN A 90 5.66 12.01 7.23
CA ASN A 90 6.91 11.29 7.43
C ASN A 90 6.70 9.80 7.22
N LEU A 91 7.76 9.12 6.87
CA LEU A 91 7.81 7.67 6.70
C LEU A 91 9.17 7.19 7.18
N HIS A 92 9.16 6.20 8.06
CA HIS A 92 10.37 5.49 8.48
C HIS A 92 10.31 4.06 7.93
N ALA A 93 11.33 3.67 7.19
CA ALA A 93 11.43 2.34 6.62
C ALA A 93 12.73 1.64 7.05
N ASP A 94 12.62 0.36 7.39
CA ASP A 94 13.74 -0.53 7.60
C ASP A 94 13.77 -1.58 6.50
N PHE A 95 14.93 -1.77 5.87
CA PHE A 95 15.18 -2.76 4.84
C PHE A 95 16.00 -3.88 5.45
N LEU A 96 15.45 -5.10 5.48
CA LEU A 96 16.01 -6.21 6.24
C LEU A 96 16.64 -7.28 5.34
N PHE A 97 16.01 -7.55 4.17
CA PHE A 97 16.49 -8.53 3.20
C PHE A 97 16.26 -8.05 1.78
N GLY A 98 17.11 -8.48 0.87
CA GLY A 98 16.96 -8.20 -0.56
C GLY A 98 15.88 -9.05 -1.21
N ALA A 99 15.19 -8.50 -2.19
CA ALA A 99 14.23 -9.21 -3.03
C ALA A 99 14.73 -9.22 -4.47
N LYS A 100 14.82 -10.41 -5.08
CA LYS A 100 15.36 -10.61 -6.43
C LYS A 100 14.27 -10.57 -7.49
N GLU A 101 14.67 -10.32 -8.73
CA GLU A 101 13.77 -10.36 -9.88
C GLU A 101 12.92 -11.65 -9.89
N GLY A 102 11.62 -11.51 -10.15
CA GLY A 102 10.67 -12.61 -10.23
C GLY A 102 10.11 -13.07 -8.89
N GLU A 103 10.69 -12.65 -7.76
CA GLU A 103 10.12 -12.97 -6.46
C GLU A 103 8.77 -12.29 -6.27
N LYS A 104 7.83 -13.01 -5.65
CA LYS A 104 6.53 -12.49 -5.24
C LYS A 104 6.62 -11.98 -3.80
N LEU A 105 6.23 -10.75 -3.61
CA LEU A 105 6.25 -10.07 -2.32
C LEU A 105 4.83 -9.78 -1.88
N LYS A 106 4.51 -10.08 -0.62
CA LYS A 106 3.22 -9.76 -0.01
C LYS A 106 3.37 -8.53 0.87
N ALA A 107 2.63 -7.49 0.54
CA ALA A 107 2.53 -6.28 1.35
C ALA A 107 1.26 -6.33 2.20
N ILE A 108 1.40 -6.09 3.50
CA ILE A 108 0.28 -6.00 4.43
C ILE A 108 0.36 -4.63 5.11
N SER A 109 -0.70 -3.86 5.01
CA SER A 109 -0.80 -2.54 5.62
C SER A 109 -1.93 -2.53 6.65
N GLN A 110 -1.69 -1.84 7.77
CA GLN A 110 -2.63 -1.74 8.87
C GLN A 110 -2.66 -0.34 9.47
N VAL A 111 -3.86 0.19 9.64
CA VAL A 111 -4.08 1.48 10.31
C VAL A 111 -4.12 1.26 11.81
N TYR A 112 -3.35 2.04 12.56
CA TYR A 112 -3.37 2.04 14.03
C TYR A 112 -4.24 3.16 14.60
N ARG A 113 -4.27 4.32 13.92
CA ARG A 113 -5.05 5.46 14.39
C ARG A 113 -5.51 6.32 13.21
N VAL A 114 -6.75 6.73 13.25
CA VAL A 114 -7.29 7.79 12.40
C VAL A 114 -7.77 8.92 13.31
N GLY A 115 -6.98 10.01 13.35
CA GLY A 115 -7.38 11.24 14.03
C GLY A 115 -7.99 12.22 13.05
N LYS A 116 -8.55 13.31 13.55
CA LYS A 116 -9.13 14.37 12.71
C LYS A 116 -8.12 15.03 11.77
N LYS A 117 -6.85 15.10 12.19
CA LYS A 117 -5.77 15.76 11.44
C LYS A 117 -4.65 14.79 11.07
N ILE A 118 -4.34 13.82 11.92
CA ILE A 118 -3.22 12.90 11.76
C ILE A 118 -3.70 11.46 11.86
N ALA A 119 -3.22 10.63 10.94
CA ALA A 119 -3.38 9.18 10.98
C ALA A 119 -2.01 8.51 11.11
N ASN A 120 -1.97 7.34 11.73
CA ASN A 120 -0.77 6.52 11.84
C ASN A 120 -1.03 5.13 11.24
N VAL A 121 -0.15 4.70 10.35
CA VAL A 121 -0.28 3.46 9.57
C VAL A 121 1.06 2.74 9.54
N GLU A 122 1.01 1.42 9.49
CA GLU A 122 2.16 0.53 9.30
C GLU A 122 1.98 -0.31 8.05
N ALA A 123 3.08 -0.67 7.40
CA ALA A 123 3.09 -1.65 6.33
C ALA A 123 4.31 -2.56 6.45
N LYS A 124 4.14 -3.81 6.07
CA LYS A 124 5.19 -4.84 6.06
C LYS A 124 5.21 -5.54 4.72
N LEU A 125 6.41 -5.91 4.27
CA LEU A 125 6.63 -6.60 3.02
C LEU A 125 7.33 -7.94 3.30
N PHE A 126 6.72 -9.03 2.85
CA PHE A 126 7.22 -10.40 3.06
C PHE A 126 7.54 -11.07 1.72
N ASN A 127 8.52 -11.96 1.71
CA ASN A 127 8.73 -12.86 0.57
C ASN A 127 7.84 -14.13 0.70
N GLU A 128 7.93 -15.03 -0.28
CA GLU A 128 7.12 -16.26 -0.31
C GLU A 128 7.47 -17.23 0.84
N ASN A 129 8.66 -17.12 1.42
CA ASN A 129 9.08 -17.93 2.58
C ASN A 129 8.58 -17.33 3.92
N GLY A 130 7.82 -16.24 3.88
CA GLY A 130 7.36 -15.55 5.09
C GLY A 130 8.43 -14.68 5.76
N GLN A 131 9.57 -14.45 5.11
CA GLN A 131 10.63 -13.61 5.63
C GLN A 131 10.27 -12.13 5.48
N LEU A 132 10.44 -11.36 6.53
CA LEU A 132 10.19 -9.91 6.52
C LEU A 132 11.30 -9.21 5.72
N ILE A 133 10.96 -8.72 4.53
CA ILE A 133 11.87 -7.99 3.63
C ILE A 133 12.06 -6.55 4.10
N ALA A 134 10.97 -5.88 4.43
CA ALA A 134 10.97 -4.50 4.88
C ALA A 134 9.72 -4.20 5.72
N LYS A 135 9.82 -3.15 6.51
CA LYS A 135 8.68 -2.61 7.26
C LYS A 135 8.76 -1.09 7.28
N ALA A 136 7.62 -0.44 7.37
CA ALA A 136 7.54 1.01 7.49
C ALA A 136 6.41 1.44 8.40
N THR A 137 6.60 2.59 9.03
CA THR A 137 5.55 3.33 9.72
C THR A 137 5.46 4.72 9.15
N SER A 138 4.26 5.28 9.11
CA SER A 138 4.00 6.60 8.56
C SER A 138 2.97 7.36 9.37
N ASN A 139 3.19 8.66 9.49
CA ASN A 139 2.14 9.60 9.88
C ASN A 139 1.68 10.34 8.64
N LEU A 140 0.37 10.47 8.50
CA LEU A 140 -0.27 11.15 7.39
C LEU A 140 -1.15 12.27 7.93
N ALA A 141 -1.19 13.40 7.20
CA ALA A 141 -1.99 14.56 7.56
C ALA A 141 -3.18 14.72 6.62
N ALA A 142 -4.34 15.05 7.18
CA ALA A 142 -5.51 15.42 6.38
C ALA A 142 -5.22 16.68 5.58
N THR A 143 -5.62 16.67 4.30
CA THR A 143 -5.55 17.82 3.40
C THR A 143 -6.91 18.52 3.29
N GLY A 144 -6.95 19.66 2.57
CA GLY A 144 -8.21 20.28 2.18
C GLY A 144 -8.89 19.61 0.98
N VAL A 145 -8.28 18.57 0.40
CA VAL A 145 -8.80 17.88 -0.79
C VAL A 145 -9.80 16.81 -0.34
N LYS A 146 -11.06 16.95 -0.78
CA LYS A 146 -12.09 15.95 -0.49
C LYS A 146 -11.86 14.66 -1.26
N VAL A 147 -12.15 13.54 -0.61
CA VAL A 147 -12.20 12.24 -1.28
C VAL A 147 -13.33 12.30 -2.31
N SER A 148 -13.02 12.09 -3.59
CA SER A 148 -14.03 12.00 -4.64
C SER A 148 -14.94 10.78 -4.37
N GLN A 149 -16.22 11.06 -4.31
CA GLN A 149 -17.27 10.03 -4.13
C GLN A 149 -17.46 9.22 -5.40
#